data_888166feab21e36b7669c39abee8197d
#
_entry.id   888166feab21e36b7669c39abee8197d
#
_cell.length_a   1.000
_cell.length_b   1.000
_cell.length_c   1.000
_cell.angle_alpha   90.00
_cell.angle_beta   90.00
_cell.angle_gamma   90.00
#
_symmetry.space_group_name_H-M   'P 1'
#
loop_
_entity.id
_entity.type
_entity.pdbx_description
1 polymer ?
#
loop_
_entity_poly.entity_id
_entity_poly.type
_entity_poly.pdbx_seq_one_letter_code
_entity_poly.pdbx_strand_id
1 'polypeptide(L)'
;MTNLSQALCSLQNAQRVHKRSVSVPFSKTVWSLLKILAVHGYIQGFFYQKGSIIIFLQHTTEGKGIRKIHQISRPKQRVYVSYKKLPTLKNGLGLLLLSTPKGVCTSQQAQKNRVGGEILCQIF
;
A
#
# COMPACT_ATOMS: atom_id res chain seq x y z
N MET A 1 -9.15 5.49 14.18
CA MET A 1 -8.24 4.97 13.14
C MET A 1 -9.02 4.55 11.91
N THR A 2 -8.56 4.92 10.74
CA THR A 2 -9.17 4.43 9.51
C THR A 2 -8.79 2.97 9.28
N ASN A 3 -9.58 2.26 8.45
CA ASN A 3 -9.25 0.90 8.07
C ASN A 3 -7.90 0.81 7.37
N LEU A 4 -7.56 1.82 6.57
CA LEU A 4 -6.26 1.86 5.90
C LEU A 4 -5.11 1.97 6.89
N SER A 5 -5.20 2.90 7.85
CA SER A 5 -4.17 3.05 8.88
C SER A 5 -3.97 1.78 9.68
N GLN A 6 -5.08 1.14 10.06
CA GLN A 6 -5.05 -0.11 10.81
C GLN A 6 -4.40 -1.24 10.01
N ALA A 7 -4.74 -1.34 8.72
CA ALA A 7 -4.16 -2.35 7.84
C ALA A 7 -2.65 -2.15 7.66
N LEU A 8 -2.21 -0.91 7.43
CA LEU A 8 -0.79 -0.60 7.26
C LEU A 8 0.01 -0.88 8.52
N CYS A 9 -0.54 -0.53 9.69
CA CYS A 9 0.11 -0.83 10.98
C CYS A 9 0.21 -2.35 11.20
N SER A 10 -0.85 -3.09 10.90
CA SER A 10 -0.86 -4.54 11.05
C SER A 10 0.17 -5.21 10.14
N LEU A 11 0.27 -4.75 8.89
CA LEU A 11 1.25 -5.26 7.94
C LEU A 11 2.68 -5.00 8.42
N GLN A 12 2.96 -3.78 8.86
CA GLN A 12 4.30 -3.42 9.33
C GLN A 12 4.69 -4.21 10.56
N ASN A 13 3.78 -4.34 11.53
CA ASN A 13 4.05 -5.12 12.74
C ASN A 13 4.25 -6.59 12.45
N ALA A 14 3.41 -7.18 11.58
CA ALA A 14 3.54 -8.58 11.21
C ALA A 14 4.85 -8.85 10.46
N GLN A 15 5.25 -7.93 9.59
CA GLN A 15 6.50 -8.05 8.85
C GLN A 15 7.71 -7.97 9.79
N ARG A 16 7.63 -7.10 10.79
CA ARG A 16 8.71 -6.92 11.77
C ARG A 16 8.98 -8.20 12.57
N VAL A 17 7.92 -8.93 12.95
CA VAL A 17 8.04 -10.16 13.74
C VAL A 17 8.03 -11.42 12.87
N HIS A 18 8.12 -11.26 11.54
CA HIS A 18 8.21 -12.35 10.56
C HIS A 18 7.02 -13.32 10.60
N LYS A 19 5.81 -12.80 10.79
CA LYS A 19 4.61 -13.62 10.68
C LYS A 19 4.38 -14.06 9.24
N ARG A 20 3.79 -15.25 9.06
CA ARG A 20 3.45 -15.75 7.71
C ARG A 20 2.21 -15.08 7.15
N SER A 21 1.26 -14.72 8.00
CA SER A 21 0.01 -14.12 7.58
C SER A 21 -0.49 -13.14 8.62
N VAL A 22 -1.39 -12.26 8.18
CA VAL A 22 -2.04 -11.29 9.04
C VAL A 22 -3.46 -11.07 8.54
N SER A 23 -4.38 -10.79 9.47
CA SER A 23 -5.78 -10.53 9.17
C SER A 23 -6.07 -9.06 9.42
N VAL A 24 -6.76 -8.41 8.47
CA VAL A 24 -7.18 -7.01 8.59
C VAL A 24 -8.65 -6.89 8.20
N PRO A 25 -9.38 -5.89 8.74
CA PRO A 25 -10.77 -5.68 8.33
C PRO A 25 -10.86 -5.36 6.84
N PHE A 26 -11.93 -5.82 6.19
CA PHE A 26 -12.14 -5.56 4.77
C PHE A 26 -12.41 -4.08 4.52
N SER A 27 -11.79 -3.55 3.46
CA SER A 27 -12.04 -2.22 2.92
C SER A 27 -11.71 -2.26 1.44
N LYS A 28 -12.51 -1.56 0.62
CA LYS A 28 -12.23 -1.49 -0.82
C LYS A 28 -10.88 -0.87 -1.11
N THR A 29 -10.51 0.16 -0.37
CA THR A 29 -9.21 0.82 -0.51
C THR A 29 -8.07 -0.13 -0.18
N VAL A 30 -8.19 -0.84 0.94
CA VAL A 30 -7.18 -1.82 1.36
C VAL A 30 -7.07 -2.95 0.33
N TRP A 31 -8.21 -3.46 -0.15
CA TRP A 31 -8.23 -4.51 -1.16
C TRP A 31 -7.49 -4.09 -2.43
N SER A 32 -7.77 -2.88 -2.93
CA SER A 32 -7.11 -2.35 -4.13
C SER A 32 -5.60 -2.16 -3.91
N LEU A 33 -5.23 -1.68 -2.73
CA LEU A 33 -3.83 -1.49 -2.36
C LEU A 33 -3.09 -2.83 -2.31
N LEU A 34 -3.72 -3.87 -1.77
CA LEU A 34 -3.12 -5.20 -1.69
C LEU A 34 -2.90 -5.83 -3.07
N LYS A 35 -3.79 -5.57 -4.03
CA LYS A 35 -3.59 -6.02 -5.40
C LYS A 35 -2.29 -5.47 -5.98
N ILE A 36 -2.01 -4.21 -5.75
CA ILE A 36 -0.79 -3.56 -6.22
C ILE A 36 0.44 -4.16 -5.54
N LEU A 37 0.36 -4.37 -4.22
CA LEU A 37 1.47 -4.95 -3.48
C LEU A 37 1.78 -6.38 -3.94
N ALA A 38 0.76 -7.17 -4.27
CA ALA A 38 0.94 -8.53 -4.77
C ALA A 38 1.63 -8.53 -6.13
N VAL A 39 1.19 -7.64 -7.03
CA VAL A 39 1.78 -7.53 -8.38
C VAL A 39 3.27 -7.17 -8.31
N HIS A 40 3.64 -6.31 -7.36
CA HIS A 40 5.03 -5.87 -7.21
C HIS A 40 5.88 -6.79 -6.31
N GLY A 41 5.30 -7.89 -5.81
CA GLY A 41 6.05 -8.87 -5.03
C GLY A 41 6.27 -8.52 -3.57
N TYR A 42 5.57 -7.53 -3.03
CA TYR A 42 5.68 -7.16 -1.63
C TYR A 42 4.96 -8.13 -0.70
N ILE A 43 3.91 -8.78 -1.19
CA ILE A 43 3.18 -9.81 -0.46
C ILE A 43 3.00 -11.02 -1.38
N GLN A 44 2.81 -12.20 -0.80
CA GLN A 44 2.58 -13.41 -1.58
C GLN A 44 1.17 -13.45 -2.17
N GLY A 45 0.17 -13.05 -1.39
CA GLY A 45 -1.21 -13.05 -1.83
C GLY A 45 -2.14 -12.68 -0.70
N PHE A 46 -3.42 -12.69 -1.01
CA PHE A 46 -4.46 -12.34 -0.04
C PHE A 46 -5.80 -12.90 -0.49
N PHE A 47 -6.72 -13.09 0.46
CA PHE A 47 -8.08 -13.50 0.13
C PHE A 47 -9.06 -12.95 1.16
N TYR A 48 -10.34 -12.90 0.77
CA TYR A 48 -11.42 -12.43 1.62
C TYR A 48 -12.00 -13.59 2.43
N GLN A 49 -12.22 -13.38 3.72
CA GLN A 49 -12.83 -14.38 4.59
C GLN A 49 -13.66 -13.68 5.67
N LYS A 50 -14.98 -13.85 5.62
CA LYS A 50 -15.92 -13.41 6.67
C LYS A 50 -15.70 -11.98 7.14
N GLY A 51 -15.64 -11.03 6.22
CA GLY A 51 -15.47 -9.61 6.54
C GLY A 51 -14.05 -9.16 6.79
N SER A 52 -13.10 -10.07 6.69
CA SER A 52 -11.67 -9.77 6.86
C SER A 52 -10.89 -10.15 5.62
N ILE A 53 -9.71 -9.58 5.48
CA ILE A 53 -8.75 -9.96 4.44
C ILE A 53 -7.59 -10.68 5.12
N ILE A 54 -7.30 -11.89 4.66
CA ILE A 54 -6.14 -12.66 5.13
C ILE A 54 -5.01 -12.41 4.14
N ILE A 55 -3.90 -11.87 4.63
CA ILE A 55 -2.76 -11.49 3.80
C ILE A 55 -1.58 -12.41 4.10
N PHE A 56 -1.03 -13.03 3.06
CA PHE A 56 0.17 -13.85 3.18
C PHE A 56 1.40 -13.00 2.87
N LEU A 57 2.31 -12.92 3.83
CA LEU A 57 3.46 -12.02 3.76
C LEU A 57 4.63 -12.68 3.02
N GLN A 58 5.39 -11.84 2.31
CA GLN A 58 6.64 -12.24 1.69
C GLN A 58 7.78 -11.79 2.61
N HIS A 59 8.65 -12.72 3.00
CA HIS A 59 9.78 -12.39 3.86
C HIS A 59 10.92 -11.79 3.07
N THR A 60 11.71 -10.95 3.74
CA THR A 60 12.75 -10.13 3.12
C THR A 60 14.07 -10.84 2.86
N THR A 61 14.08 -12.16 2.82
CA THR A 61 15.23 -12.90 2.31
C THR A 61 15.35 -12.59 0.83
N GLU A 62 16.46 -12.10 0.35
CA GLU A 62 16.71 -11.74 -1.05
C GLU A 62 16.09 -10.40 -1.49
N GLY A 63 15.78 -9.51 -0.55
CA GLY A 63 15.28 -8.17 -0.88
C GLY A 63 13.83 -8.09 -1.30
N LYS A 64 13.06 -9.18 -1.15
CA LYS A 64 11.62 -9.19 -1.42
C LYS A 64 10.84 -8.92 -0.14
N GLY A 65 9.60 -8.45 -0.29
CA GLY A 65 8.72 -8.18 0.84
C GLY A 65 8.79 -6.73 1.31
N ILE A 66 7.95 -6.41 2.30
CA ILE A 66 7.83 -5.06 2.82
C ILE A 66 8.92 -4.82 3.88
N ARG A 67 9.78 -3.83 3.64
CA ARG A 67 10.80 -3.45 4.61
C ARG A 67 10.30 -2.37 5.55
N LYS A 68 9.57 -1.39 4.99
CA LYS A 68 9.06 -0.25 5.75
C LYS A 68 7.82 0.31 5.07
N ILE A 69 6.87 0.79 5.87
CA ILE A 69 5.69 1.50 5.39
C ILE A 69 5.69 2.88 6.00
N HIS A 70 5.58 3.90 5.14
CA HIS A 70 5.43 5.28 5.59
C HIS A 70 4.06 5.78 5.17
N GLN A 71 3.15 5.96 6.12
CA GLN A 71 1.83 6.51 5.84
C GLN A 71 1.93 8.02 5.73
N ILE A 72 1.53 8.57 4.57
CA ILE A 72 1.67 9.99 4.29
C ILE A 72 0.40 10.74 4.64
N SER A 73 -0.76 10.31 4.10
CA SER A 73 -2.05 10.89 4.46
C SER A 73 -2.60 10.25 5.71
N ARG A 74 -3.10 11.08 6.63
CA ARG A 74 -3.71 10.64 7.88
C ARG A 74 -5.10 11.27 8.00
N PRO A 75 -5.97 10.73 8.87
CA PRO A 75 -7.33 11.28 9.02
C PRO A 75 -7.35 12.76 9.34
N LYS A 76 -6.38 13.26 10.09
CA LYS A 76 -6.30 14.68 10.48
C LYS A 76 -5.58 15.54 9.45
N GLN A 77 -4.78 14.95 8.58
CA GLN A 77 -3.98 15.70 7.60
C GLN A 77 -3.84 14.87 6.34
N ARG A 78 -4.66 15.18 5.34
CA ARG A 78 -4.61 14.48 4.06
C ARG A 78 -3.73 15.25 3.09
N VAL A 79 -2.92 14.53 2.32
CA VAL A 79 -1.97 15.11 1.39
C VAL A 79 -2.41 14.82 -0.03
N TYR A 80 -2.71 15.88 -0.80
CA TYR A 80 -3.14 15.78 -2.19
C TYR A 80 -2.07 16.33 -3.10
N VAL A 81 -1.97 15.78 -4.31
CA VAL A 81 -0.98 16.22 -5.29
C VAL A 81 -1.58 16.14 -6.70
N SER A 82 -1.25 17.12 -7.56
CA SER A 82 -1.63 17.05 -8.97
C SER A 82 -0.65 16.15 -9.73
N TYR A 83 -1.08 15.64 -10.89
CA TYR A 83 -0.22 14.73 -11.66
C TYR A 83 1.08 15.42 -12.12
N LYS A 84 1.07 16.74 -12.27
CA LYS A 84 2.25 17.49 -12.68
C LYS A 84 3.33 17.56 -11.61
N LYS A 85 2.93 17.43 -10.35
CA LYS A 85 3.83 17.52 -9.18
C LYS A 85 4.09 16.17 -8.52
N LEU A 86 3.70 15.07 -9.17
CA LEU A 86 3.90 13.74 -8.60
C LEU A 86 5.40 13.44 -8.47
N PRO A 87 5.86 13.01 -7.29
CA PRO A 87 7.25 12.62 -7.14
C PRO A 87 7.55 11.37 -7.96
N THR A 88 8.70 11.35 -8.61
CA THR A 88 9.19 10.17 -9.30
C THR A 88 10.19 9.47 -8.41
N LEU A 89 9.86 8.25 -7.98
CA LEU A 89 10.75 7.44 -7.17
C LEU A 89 11.70 6.67 -8.09
N LYS A 90 13.00 6.71 -7.76
CA LYS A 90 13.99 5.93 -8.45
C LYS A 90 13.81 4.44 -8.13
N ASN A 91 14.30 3.58 -9.02
CA ASN A 91 14.27 2.13 -8.78
C ASN A 91 14.92 1.82 -7.43
N GLY A 92 14.26 0.97 -6.63
CA GLY A 92 14.75 0.59 -5.30
C GLY A 92 14.30 1.48 -4.16
N LEU A 93 13.65 2.62 -4.43
CA LEU A 93 13.13 3.51 -3.39
C LEU A 93 11.66 3.25 -3.04
N GLY A 94 11.13 2.11 -3.51
CA GLY A 94 9.79 1.66 -3.14
C GLY A 94 8.69 2.17 -4.06
N LEU A 95 7.45 2.04 -3.59
CA LEU A 95 6.26 2.45 -4.30
C LEU A 95 5.57 3.57 -3.56
N LEU A 96 5.12 4.56 -4.30
CA LEU A 96 4.22 5.59 -3.79
C LEU A 96 2.80 5.27 -4.28
N LEU A 97 1.87 5.10 -3.34
CA LEU A 97 0.49 4.70 -3.65
C LEU A 97 -0.44 5.87 -3.44
N LEU A 98 -1.34 6.07 -4.41
CA LEU A 98 -2.29 7.17 -4.41
C LEU A 98 -3.72 6.66 -4.55
N SER A 99 -4.66 7.41 -3.95
CA SER A 99 -6.08 7.24 -4.23
C SER A 99 -6.49 8.32 -5.24
N THR A 100 -6.94 7.89 -6.41
CA THR A 100 -7.35 8.80 -7.49
C THR A 100 -8.83 8.56 -7.82
N PRO A 101 -9.48 9.46 -8.58
CA PRO A 101 -10.84 9.20 -9.04
C PRO A 101 -11.01 7.91 -9.84
N LYS A 102 -9.91 7.40 -10.40
CA LYS A 102 -9.92 6.12 -11.14
C LYS A 102 -9.54 4.92 -10.27
N GLY A 103 -9.35 5.12 -8.96
CA GLY A 103 -9.01 4.07 -8.02
C GLY A 103 -7.62 4.22 -7.44
N VAL A 104 -7.19 3.24 -6.66
CA VAL A 104 -5.85 3.22 -6.06
C VAL A 104 -4.84 2.81 -7.13
N CYS A 105 -3.75 3.56 -7.23
CA CYS A 105 -2.71 3.27 -8.21
C CYS A 105 -1.35 3.74 -7.71
N THR A 106 -0.29 3.35 -8.42
CA THR A 106 1.06 3.86 -8.13
C THR A 106 1.24 5.26 -8.72
N SER A 107 2.27 5.98 -8.25
CA SER A 107 2.58 7.31 -8.78
C SER A 107 2.90 7.25 -10.28
N GLN A 108 3.55 6.19 -10.73
CA GLN A 108 3.86 6.01 -12.16
C GLN A 108 2.60 5.86 -12.99
N GLN A 109 1.64 5.06 -12.52
CA GLN A 109 0.36 4.90 -13.21
C GLN A 109 -0.46 6.18 -13.22
N ALA A 110 -0.47 6.91 -12.10
CA ALA A 110 -1.19 8.19 -12.00
C ALA A 110 -0.59 9.22 -12.96
N GLN A 111 0.73 9.29 -13.05
CA GLN A 111 1.40 10.22 -13.95
C GLN A 111 1.12 9.86 -15.42
N LYS A 112 1.16 8.58 -15.75
CA LYS A 112 0.87 8.10 -17.11
C LYS A 112 -0.57 8.42 -17.52
N ASN A 113 -1.52 8.29 -16.59
CA ASN A 113 -2.94 8.56 -16.84
C ASN A 113 -3.30 10.03 -16.63
N ARG A 114 -2.33 10.88 -16.26
CA ARG A 114 -2.51 12.32 -16.02
C ARG A 114 -3.59 12.61 -14.98
N VAL A 115 -3.59 11.84 -13.90
CA VAL A 115 -4.51 12.03 -12.78
C VAL A 115 -3.72 12.28 -11.51
N GLY A 116 -4.20 13.23 -10.71
CA GLY A 116 -3.67 13.45 -9.37
C GLY A 116 -4.59 12.82 -8.34
N GLY A 117 -4.20 12.88 -7.09
CA GLY A 117 -5.02 12.35 -6.02
C GLY A 117 -4.38 12.48 -4.66
N GLU A 118 -4.91 11.72 -3.71
CA GLU A 118 -4.40 11.69 -2.34
C GLU A 118 -3.25 10.70 -2.24
N ILE A 119 -2.11 11.14 -1.72
CA ILE A 119 -0.97 10.26 -1.47
C ILE A 119 -1.27 9.45 -0.20
N LEU A 120 -1.45 8.14 -0.34
CA LEU A 120 -1.80 7.28 0.78
C LEU A 120 -0.57 6.90 1.60
N CYS A 121 0.41 6.27 0.95
CA CYS A 121 1.57 5.75 1.65
C CYS A 121 2.72 5.48 0.68
N GLN A 122 3.89 5.25 1.26
CA GLN A 122 5.08 4.80 0.54
C GLN A 122 5.50 3.47 1.13
N ILE A 123 5.71 2.48 0.26
CA ILE A 123 6.11 1.13 0.63
C ILE A 123 7.56 0.91 0.16
N PHE A 124 8.38 0.45 1.07
CA PHE A 124 9.79 0.14 0.77
C PHE A 124 10.04 -1.35 0.76
#